data_1e569ea7c3c4a7a882a254849aae3467
#
_entry.id   1e569ea7c3c4a7a882a254849aae3467
#
_cell.length_a   1.000
_cell.length_b   1.000
_cell.length_c   1.000
_cell.angle_alpha   90.00
_cell.angle_beta   90.00
_cell.angle_gamma   90.00
#
_symmetry.space_group_name_H-M   'P 1'
#
loop_
_entity.id
_entity.type
_entity.pdbx_description
1 polymer ?
#
loop_
_entity_poly.entity_id
_entity_poly.type
_entity_poly.pdbx_seq_one_letter_code
_entity_poly.pdbx_strand_id
1 'polypeptide(L)'
;MQDIQSFIDACDNMITSKYILVDKRLGDVLKSIASTRPVFALISQCMIGFNFEREFALATSRAGQLVIPEESHKNIAFVFCLLNLLDDKKINFSQFLTKYFNNDEEGVGPYALFTSRVVKTFKNAVMAALLGIVSEPAREEKKQLYDFSPELLERLLFLVKDYKTYAHGLKNIRKSKCTRAELLEQISTLILAIEEKQVAYMAALVLGIKYSIGKEKELGRRLIEIEEIVSKILDQRAKNGE
;
A
#
# COMPACT_ATOMS: atom_id res chain seq x y z
N MET A 1 -0.13 23.36 3.78
CA MET A 1 -1.35 23.15 2.98
C MET A 1 -1.10 23.02 1.47
N GLN A 2 -0.01 23.59 0.92
CA GLN A 2 0.31 23.44 -0.53
C GLN A 2 0.57 22.00 -0.96
N ASP A 3 1.07 21.14 -0.06
CA ASP A 3 1.48 19.76 -0.41
C ASP A 3 0.36 18.78 -0.75
N ILE A 4 -0.91 19.10 -0.41
CA ILE A 4 -2.04 18.20 -0.69
C ILE A 4 -2.99 18.73 -1.77
N GLN A 5 -2.76 19.95 -2.26
CA GLN A 5 -3.64 20.60 -3.23
C GLN A 5 -3.69 19.84 -4.56
N SER A 6 -2.56 19.30 -5.02
CA SER A 6 -2.50 18.52 -6.26
C SER A 6 -3.39 17.26 -6.22
N PHE A 7 -3.50 16.62 -5.05
CA PHE A 7 -4.40 15.47 -4.86
C PHE A 7 -5.87 15.90 -4.86
N ILE A 8 -6.19 17.01 -4.18
CA ILE A 8 -7.55 17.55 -4.15
C ILE A 8 -8.00 17.91 -5.57
N ASP A 9 -7.18 18.67 -6.30
CA ASP A 9 -7.47 19.10 -7.66
C ASP A 9 -7.63 17.92 -8.62
N ALA A 10 -6.82 16.88 -8.50
CA ALA A 10 -6.93 15.68 -9.32
C ALA A 10 -8.26 14.95 -9.06
N CYS A 11 -8.66 14.78 -7.79
CA CYS A 11 -9.95 14.19 -7.43
C CYS A 11 -11.12 15.04 -7.94
N ASP A 12 -11.10 16.37 -7.76
CA ASP A 12 -12.16 17.27 -8.20
C ASP A 12 -12.27 17.32 -9.72
N ASN A 13 -11.15 17.30 -10.42
CA ASN A 13 -11.12 17.16 -11.87
C ASN A 13 -11.74 15.84 -12.35
N MET A 14 -11.54 14.74 -11.61
CA MET A 14 -12.19 13.47 -11.94
C MET A 14 -13.69 13.52 -11.67
N ILE A 15 -14.13 14.10 -10.56
CA ILE A 15 -15.55 14.22 -10.17
C ILE A 15 -16.33 15.07 -11.20
N THR A 16 -15.72 16.14 -11.70
CA THR A 16 -16.38 17.06 -12.63
C THR A 16 -16.23 16.70 -14.10
N SER A 17 -15.37 15.71 -14.42
CA SER A 17 -15.09 15.33 -15.80
C SER A 17 -16.19 14.48 -16.43
N LYS A 18 -16.16 14.41 -17.77
CA LYS A 18 -16.98 13.46 -18.53
C LYS A 18 -16.30 12.08 -18.60
N TYR A 19 -17.12 11.02 -18.72
CA TYR A 19 -16.65 9.63 -18.80
C TYR A 19 -15.55 9.39 -19.86
N ILE A 20 -15.62 10.08 -20.99
CA ILE A 20 -14.62 9.94 -22.07
C ILE A 20 -13.17 10.28 -21.62
N LEU A 21 -13.01 11.02 -20.54
CA LEU A 21 -11.71 11.40 -19.99
C LEU A 21 -11.27 10.51 -18.82
N VAL A 22 -12.01 9.45 -18.50
CA VAL A 22 -11.84 8.67 -17.28
C VAL A 22 -10.44 8.09 -17.14
N ASP A 23 -9.88 7.49 -18.17
CA ASP A 23 -8.53 6.88 -18.11
C ASP A 23 -7.47 7.93 -17.77
N LYS A 24 -7.56 9.11 -18.37
CA LYS A 24 -6.65 10.21 -18.06
C LYS A 24 -6.82 10.68 -16.61
N ARG A 25 -8.07 10.89 -16.17
CA ARG A 25 -8.36 11.42 -14.83
C ARG A 25 -8.01 10.44 -13.73
N LEU A 26 -8.22 9.15 -13.97
CA LEU A 26 -7.80 8.07 -13.07
C LEU A 26 -6.27 8.06 -12.90
N GLY A 27 -5.53 8.11 -14.00
CA GLY A 27 -4.06 8.24 -13.96
C GLY A 27 -3.59 9.53 -13.28
N ASP A 28 -4.29 10.67 -13.47
CA ASP A 28 -3.97 11.93 -12.79
C ASP A 28 -4.13 11.81 -11.26
N VAL A 29 -5.21 11.14 -10.78
CA VAL A 29 -5.42 10.88 -9.34
C VAL A 29 -4.31 9.99 -8.79
N LEU A 30 -4.00 8.86 -9.43
CA LEU A 30 -2.94 7.95 -8.96
C LEU A 30 -1.55 8.61 -8.95
N LYS A 31 -1.23 9.42 -9.96
CA LYS A 31 0.01 10.22 -9.99
C LYS A 31 0.06 11.23 -8.87
N SER A 32 -1.05 11.92 -8.59
CA SER A 32 -1.12 12.89 -7.50
C SER A 32 -0.90 12.24 -6.14
N ILE A 33 -1.44 11.03 -5.92
CA ILE A 33 -1.18 10.23 -4.72
C ILE A 33 0.31 9.93 -4.58
N ALA A 34 0.95 9.43 -5.65
CA ALA A 34 2.37 9.08 -5.64
C ALA A 34 3.29 10.28 -5.41
N SER A 35 2.92 11.47 -5.92
CA SER A 35 3.71 12.70 -5.79
C SER A 35 3.46 13.47 -4.50
N THR A 36 2.36 13.20 -3.80
CA THR A 36 1.96 13.92 -2.58
C THR A 36 2.35 13.12 -1.34
N ARG A 37 3.53 13.39 -0.79
CA ARG A 37 4.13 12.63 0.32
C ARG A 37 3.17 12.34 1.49
N PRO A 38 2.40 13.32 2.04
CA PRO A 38 1.47 13.04 3.14
C PRO A 38 0.37 12.06 2.76
N VAL A 39 -0.19 12.19 1.55
CA VAL A 39 -1.25 11.30 1.04
C VAL A 39 -0.70 9.90 0.83
N PHE A 40 0.47 9.78 0.22
CA PHE A 40 1.14 8.49 0.01
C PHE A 40 1.43 7.77 1.33
N ALA A 41 1.96 8.50 2.33
CA ALA A 41 2.24 7.93 3.65
C ALA A 41 0.97 7.43 4.35
N LEU A 42 -0.11 8.21 4.33
CA LEU A 42 -1.41 7.82 4.87
C LEU A 42 -1.95 6.56 4.20
N ILE A 43 -1.98 6.53 2.87
CA ILE A 43 -2.47 5.36 2.12
C ILE A 43 -1.62 4.13 2.42
N SER A 44 -0.29 4.28 2.48
CA SER A 44 0.62 3.18 2.84
C SER A 44 0.30 2.60 4.23
N GLN A 45 -0.03 3.44 5.20
CA GLN A 45 -0.49 2.99 6.52
C GLN A 45 -1.82 2.23 6.44
N CYS A 46 -2.78 2.75 5.67
CA CYS A 46 -4.09 2.10 5.49
C CYS A 46 -3.98 0.73 4.80
N MET A 47 -2.94 0.51 3.99
CA MET A 47 -2.70 -0.75 3.30
C MET A 47 -2.12 -1.85 4.20
N ILE A 48 -1.61 -1.51 5.39
CA ILE A 48 -1.04 -2.49 6.31
C ILE A 48 -2.14 -3.44 6.79
N GLY A 49 -1.99 -4.74 6.48
CA GLY A 49 -2.95 -5.78 6.86
C GLY A 49 -4.30 -5.73 6.11
N PHE A 50 -4.45 -4.85 5.11
CA PHE A 50 -5.66 -4.78 4.31
C PHE A 50 -5.73 -5.90 3.27
N ASN A 51 -6.83 -6.64 3.25
CA ASN A 51 -7.09 -7.69 2.26
C ASN A 51 -8.20 -7.23 1.31
N PHE A 52 -7.79 -6.78 0.11
CA PHE A 52 -8.73 -6.25 -0.87
C PHE A 52 -9.74 -7.30 -1.35
N GLU A 53 -9.33 -8.55 -1.61
CA GLU A 53 -10.22 -9.58 -2.14
C GLU A 53 -11.36 -9.86 -1.17
N ARG A 54 -11.05 -9.98 0.12
CA ARG A 54 -12.05 -10.15 1.18
C ARG A 54 -13.01 -8.96 1.25
N GLU A 55 -12.47 -7.76 1.32
CA GLU A 55 -13.29 -6.55 1.44
C GLU A 55 -14.11 -6.30 0.16
N PHE A 56 -13.58 -6.63 -1.01
CA PHE A 56 -14.32 -6.54 -2.27
C PHE A 56 -15.47 -7.55 -2.33
N ALA A 57 -15.27 -8.78 -1.86
CA ALA A 57 -16.33 -9.78 -1.74
C ALA A 57 -17.45 -9.31 -0.80
N LEU A 58 -17.11 -8.69 0.34
CA LEU A 58 -18.07 -8.10 1.27
C LEU A 58 -18.79 -6.90 0.64
N ALA A 59 -18.06 -5.99 0.00
CA ALA A 59 -18.60 -4.80 -0.65
C ALA A 59 -19.58 -5.11 -1.79
N THR A 60 -19.41 -6.26 -2.43
CA THR A 60 -20.25 -6.73 -3.56
C THR A 60 -21.21 -7.85 -3.19
N SER A 61 -21.37 -8.17 -1.90
CA SER A 61 -22.23 -9.25 -1.42
C SER A 61 -23.73 -9.01 -1.70
N ARG A 62 -24.14 -7.74 -1.79
CA ARG A 62 -25.51 -7.37 -2.20
C ARG A 62 -25.56 -7.24 -3.71
N ALA A 63 -26.44 -8.01 -4.35
CA ALA A 63 -26.57 -8.04 -5.80
C ALA A 63 -26.78 -6.62 -6.39
N GLY A 64 -25.92 -6.27 -7.35
CA GLY A 64 -26.02 -5.01 -8.09
C GLY A 64 -25.60 -3.75 -7.34
N GLN A 65 -25.05 -3.86 -6.13
CA GLN A 65 -24.60 -2.70 -5.36
C GLN A 65 -23.16 -2.85 -4.91
N LEU A 66 -22.40 -1.76 -4.94
CA LEU A 66 -21.09 -1.63 -4.31
C LEU A 66 -21.26 -0.84 -2.99
N VAL A 67 -21.06 -1.51 -1.87
CA VAL A 67 -21.08 -0.89 -0.54
C VAL A 67 -19.64 -0.66 -0.09
N ILE A 68 -19.20 0.60 -0.12
CA ILE A 68 -17.85 0.97 0.30
C ILE A 68 -17.76 0.87 1.84
N PRO A 69 -16.64 0.38 2.40
CA PRO A 69 -16.44 0.34 3.84
C PRO A 69 -16.63 1.72 4.49
N GLU A 70 -17.38 1.79 5.59
CA GLU A 70 -17.62 3.04 6.33
C GLU A 70 -16.40 3.47 7.15
N GLU A 71 -15.61 2.52 7.60
CA GLU A 71 -14.38 2.75 8.35
C GLU A 71 -13.35 3.46 7.48
N SER A 72 -12.91 4.65 7.88
CA SER A 72 -12.08 5.54 7.05
C SER A 72 -10.82 4.88 6.51
N HIS A 73 -10.10 4.08 7.32
CA HIS A 73 -8.88 3.40 6.87
C HIS A 73 -9.16 2.32 5.84
N LYS A 74 -10.21 1.54 6.05
CA LYS A 74 -10.63 0.52 5.08
C LYS A 74 -11.17 1.16 3.81
N ASN A 75 -11.90 2.27 3.93
CA ASN A 75 -12.37 3.05 2.79
C ASN A 75 -11.19 3.50 1.92
N ILE A 76 -10.18 4.15 2.55
CA ILE A 76 -8.99 4.66 1.86
C ILE A 76 -8.25 3.52 1.15
N ALA A 77 -7.96 2.42 1.85
CA ALA A 77 -7.27 1.27 1.28
C ALA A 77 -8.08 0.60 0.17
N PHE A 78 -9.38 0.41 0.38
CA PHE A 78 -10.29 -0.22 -0.57
C PHE A 78 -10.36 0.57 -1.89
N VAL A 79 -10.63 1.87 -1.80
CA VAL A 79 -10.76 2.71 -2.99
C VAL A 79 -9.42 2.83 -3.73
N PHE A 80 -8.30 2.98 -3.02
CA PHE A 80 -6.98 3.01 -3.64
C PHE A 80 -6.70 1.72 -4.44
N CYS A 81 -6.96 0.54 -3.87
CA CYS A 81 -6.83 -0.73 -4.60
C CYS A 81 -7.76 -0.80 -5.80
N LEU A 82 -9.03 -0.38 -5.65
CA LEU A 82 -10.00 -0.37 -6.73
C LEU A 82 -9.55 0.53 -7.89
N LEU A 83 -9.08 1.75 -7.60
CA LEU A 83 -8.57 2.66 -8.62
C LEU A 83 -7.37 2.08 -9.37
N ASN A 84 -6.43 1.43 -8.67
CA ASN A 84 -5.31 0.75 -9.32
C ASN A 84 -5.77 -0.39 -10.25
N LEU A 85 -6.72 -1.23 -9.82
CA LEU A 85 -7.24 -2.32 -10.65
C LEU A 85 -7.99 -1.83 -11.88
N LEU A 86 -8.65 -0.67 -11.78
CA LEU A 86 -9.30 -0.01 -12.90
C LEU A 86 -8.28 0.59 -13.88
N ASP A 87 -7.21 1.22 -13.37
CA ASP A 87 -6.13 1.78 -14.20
C ASP A 87 -5.34 0.69 -14.93
N ASP A 88 -5.00 -0.40 -14.23
CA ASP A 88 -4.35 -1.60 -14.77
C ASP A 88 -5.23 -2.38 -15.77
N LYS A 89 -6.50 -1.96 -15.98
CA LYS A 89 -7.50 -2.67 -16.79
C LYS A 89 -7.78 -4.12 -16.34
N LYS A 90 -7.41 -4.47 -15.09
CA LYS A 90 -7.77 -5.76 -14.49
C LYS A 90 -9.28 -5.87 -14.22
N ILE A 91 -9.92 -4.71 -14.03
CA ILE A 91 -11.38 -4.58 -13.99
C ILE A 91 -11.78 -3.71 -15.19
N ASN A 92 -12.70 -4.20 -16.02
CA ASN A 92 -13.26 -3.42 -17.10
C ASN A 92 -14.20 -2.33 -16.53
N PHE A 93 -13.81 -1.07 -16.68
CA PHE A 93 -14.50 0.05 -16.02
C PHE A 93 -15.95 0.21 -16.50
N SER A 94 -16.22 0.07 -17.80
CA SER A 94 -17.60 0.16 -18.34
C SER A 94 -18.51 -0.92 -17.75
N GLN A 95 -18.02 -2.17 -17.73
CA GLN A 95 -18.78 -3.29 -17.12
C GLN A 95 -18.97 -3.10 -15.61
N PHE A 96 -17.96 -2.57 -14.93
CA PHE A 96 -18.02 -2.27 -13.51
C PHE A 96 -19.09 -1.22 -13.21
N LEU A 97 -19.14 -0.12 -13.98
CA LEU A 97 -20.15 0.90 -13.86
C LEU A 97 -21.58 0.33 -14.10
N THR A 98 -21.75 -0.41 -15.19
CA THR A 98 -23.04 -1.03 -15.51
C THR A 98 -23.50 -2.00 -14.42
N LYS A 99 -22.58 -2.75 -13.82
CA LYS A 99 -22.89 -3.74 -12.79
C LYS A 99 -23.31 -3.11 -11.45
N TYR A 100 -22.65 -2.04 -11.03
CA TYR A 100 -22.75 -1.54 -9.66
C TYR A 100 -23.36 -0.12 -9.54
N PHE A 101 -23.48 0.61 -10.65
CA PHE A 101 -23.93 2.01 -10.65
C PHE A 101 -25.04 2.28 -11.66
N ASN A 102 -25.70 1.24 -12.16
CA ASN A 102 -26.77 1.38 -13.17
C ASN A 102 -28.17 1.61 -12.55
N ASN A 103 -28.26 2.01 -11.30
CA ASN A 103 -29.55 2.29 -10.68
C ASN A 103 -30.01 3.71 -11.05
N ASP A 104 -30.94 3.79 -11.98
CA ASP A 104 -31.49 5.02 -12.56
C ASP A 104 -32.47 5.79 -11.63
N GLU A 105 -32.51 5.48 -10.33
CA GLU A 105 -33.46 6.09 -9.41
C GLU A 105 -33.31 7.62 -9.27
N GLU A 106 -32.20 8.20 -9.69
CA GLU A 106 -31.89 9.63 -9.54
C GLU A 106 -31.71 10.37 -10.88
N GLY A 107 -31.84 9.72 -12.03
CA GLY A 107 -31.54 10.34 -13.34
C GLY A 107 -30.08 10.75 -13.52
N VAL A 108 -29.19 10.22 -12.68
CA VAL A 108 -27.76 10.52 -12.67
C VAL A 108 -27.02 9.35 -13.32
N GLY A 109 -26.23 9.65 -14.35
CA GLY A 109 -25.51 8.59 -15.09
C GLY A 109 -24.54 7.79 -14.20
N PRO A 110 -24.26 6.51 -14.56
CA PRO A 110 -23.43 5.58 -13.77
C PRO A 110 -22.04 6.13 -13.37
N TYR A 111 -21.41 6.89 -14.25
CA TYR A 111 -20.11 7.52 -13.98
C TYR A 111 -20.20 8.61 -12.92
N ALA A 112 -21.24 9.44 -12.96
CA ALA A 112 -21.44 10.49 -11.97
C ALA A 112 -21.74 9.88 -10.59
N LEU A 113 -22.49 8.77 -10.53
CA LEU A 113 -22.71 8.02 -9.29
C LEU A 113 -21.40 7.43 -8.75
N PHE A 114 -20.57 6.83 -9.61
CA PHE A 114 -19.27 6.35 -9.23
C PHE A 114 -18.38 7.46 -8.65
N THR A 115 -18.24 8.58 -9.36
CA THR A 115 -17.39 9.67 -8.89
C THR A 115 -17.91 10.29 -7.59
N SER A 116 -19.22 10.39 -7.43
CA SER A 116 -19.86 10.91 -6.21
C SER A 116 -19.70 9.95 -5.02
N ARG A 117 -19.99 8.65 -5.22
CA ARG A 117 -19.99 7.66 -4.13
C ARG A 117 -18.61 7.13 -3.80
N VAL A 118 -17.72 7.01 -4.79
CA VAL A 118 -16.37 6.42 -4.61
C VAL A 118 -15.31 7.52 -4.47
N VAL A 119 -15.13 8.33 -5.52
CA VAL A 119 -14.00 9.29 -5.57
C VAL A 119 -14.16 10.42 -4.56
N LYS A 120 -15.36 10.99 -4.45
CA LYS A 120 -15.63 12.06 -3.48
C LYS A 120 -15.52 11.56 -2.04
N THR A 121 -16.02 10.36 -1.75
CA THR A 121 -15.93 9.76 -0.42
C THR A 121 -14.47 9.46 -0.06
N PHE A 122 -13.70 8.92 -0.99
CA PHE A 122 -12.27 8.71 -0.84
C PHE A 122 -11.50 10.00 -0.56
N LYS A 123 -11.71 11.05 -1.38
CA LYS A 123 -11.11 12.36 -1.16
C LYS A 123 -11.41 12.87 0.25
N ASN A 124 -12.68 12.81 0.66
CA ASN A 124 -13.10 13.29 1.97
C ASN A 124 -12.49 12.46 3.12
N ALA A 125 -12.40 11.13 2.99
CA ALA A 125 -11.76 10.27 3.97
C ALA A 125 -10.27 10.58 4.13
N VAL A 126 -9.55 10.74 3.02
CA VAL A 126 -8.12 11.14 3.03
C VAL A 126 -7.95 12.50 3.69
N MET A 127 -8.77 13.49 3.31
CA MET A 127 -8.69 14.83 3.89
C MET A 127 -9.01 14.84 5.38
N ALA A 128 -10.05 14.14 5.81
CA ALA A 128 -10.41 14.03 7.21
C ALA A 128 -9.32 13.36 8.06
N ALA A 129 -8.68 12.32 7.53
CA ALA A 129 -7.56 11.65 8.20
C ALA A 129 -6.31 12.54 8.29
N LEU A 130 -5.95 13.28 7.22
CA LEU A 130 -4.82 14.20 7.21
C LEU A 130 -5.03 15.41 8.13
N LEU A 131 -6.28 15.86 8.30
CA LEU A 131 -6.61 16.97 9.20
C LEU A 131 -6.80 16.53 10.66
N GLY A 132 -6.66 15.22 10.96
CA GLY A 132 -6.90 14.68 12.31
C GLY A 132 -8.37 14.80 12.76
N ILE A 133 -9.32 15.06 11.84
CA ILE A 133 -10.75 15.17 12.12
C ILE A 133 -11.36 13.77 12.32
N VAL A 134 -10.84 12.78 11.60
CA VAL A 134 -11.02 11.38 11.96
C VAL A 134 -9.99 11.12 13.05
N SER A 135 -10.46 10.94 14.28
CA SER A 135 -9.65 10.26 15.27
C SER A 135 -9.04 9.06 14.54
N GLU A 136 -7.70 8.98 14.54
CA GLU A 136 -7.06 7.70 14.26
C GLU A 136 -7.99 6.70 14.96
N PRO A 137 -8.49 5.63 14.28
CA PRO A 137 -9.09 4.57 15.03
C PRO A 137 -8.08 4.39 16.12
N ALA A 138 -8.54 4.61 17.37
CA ALA A 138 -7.64 4.36 18.47
C ALA A 138 -6.94 3.12 18.00
N ARG A 139 -5.62 3.26 17.64
CA ARG A 139 -4.86 2.06 17.58
C ARG A 139 -5.40 1.38 18.82
N GLU A 140 -6.41 0.53 18.65
CA GLU A 140 -6.30 -0.67 19.37
C GLU A 140 -4.91 -1.08 18.90
N GLU A 141 -3.93 -0.58 19.62
CA GLU A 141 -2.90 -1.41 20.07
C GLU A 141 -3.66 -2.64 20.60
N LYS A 142 -4.21 -3.41 19.66
CA LYS A 142 -3.79 -4.77 19.68
C LYS A 142 -2.29 -4.56 19.58
N LYS A 143 -1.69 -4.34 20.74
CA LYS A 143 -0.55 -5.07 21.18
C LYS A 143 -0.95 -6.50 20.91
N GLN A 144 -1.01 -6.82 19.61
CA GLN A 144 -0.59 -8.12 19.18
C GLN A 144 0.84 -8.08 19.67
N LEU A 145 0.96 -8.40 20.96
CA LEU A 145 2.15 -8.97 21.54
C LEU A 145 2.37 -10.20 20.66
N TYR A 146 2.87 -9.91 19.42
CA TYR A 146 3.56 -10.91 18.65
C TYR A 146 4.80 -11.11 19.49
N ASP A 147 4.73 -12.13 20.34
CA ASP A 147 5.85 -12.66 21.08
C ASP A 147 6.80 -13.30 20.06
N PHE A 148 7.33 -12.42 19.19
CA PHE A 148 8.50 -12.79 18.39
C PHE A 148 9.59 -13.01 19.42
N SER A 149 10.22 -14.18 19.36
CA SER A 149 11.41 -14.40 20.17
C SER A 149 12.32 -13.19 20.03
N PRO A 150 12.54 -12.41 21.09
CA PRO A 150 13.42 -11.23 21.05
C PRO A 150 14.77 -11.56 20.42
N GLU A 151 15.24 -12.79 20.61
CA GLU A 151 16.47 -13.34 20.08
C GLU A 151 16.49 -13.39 18.54
N LEU A 152 15.34 -13.70 17.90
CA LEU A 152 15.23 -13.72 16.43
C LEU A 152 15.30 -12.31 15.84
N LEU A 153 14.66 -11.34 16.50
CA LEU A 153 14.71 -9.95 16.05
C LEU A 153 16.10 -9.33 16.23
N GLU A 154 16.74 -9.59 17.37
CA GLU A 154 18.12 -9.14 17.61
C GLU A 154 19.10 -9.74 16.62
N ARG A 155 18.99 -11.05 16.35
CA ARG A 155 19.79 -11.73 15.34
C ARG A 155 19.54 -11.17 13.94
N LEU A 156 18.28 -10.93 13.57
CA LEU A 156 17.92 -10.33 12.29
C LEU A 156 18.53 -8.93 12.16
N LEU A 157 18.39 -8.10 13.18
CA LEU A 157 18.94 -6.75 13.20
C LEU A 157 20.48 -6.75 13.07
N PHE A 158 21.15 -7.68 13.76
CA PHE A 158 22.60 -7.86 13.66
C PHE A 158 23.01 -8.21 12.21
N LEU A 159 22.38 -9.21 11.60
CA LEU A 159 22.67 -9.64 10.24
C LEU A 159 22.42 -8.54 9.20
N VAL A 160 21.35 -7.77 9.35
CA VAL A 160 21.04 -6.67 8.43
C VAL A 160 22.02 -5.51 8.57
N LYS A 161 22.49 -5.21 9.80
CA LYS A 161 23.54 -4.21 10.03
C LYS A 161 24.90 -4.66 9.46
N ASP A 162 25.26 -5.94 9.60
CA ASP A 162 26.47 -6.52 8.98
C ASP A 162 26.34 -6.48 7.44
N TYR A 163 25.20 -6.84 6.91
CA TYR A 163 24.90 -6.76 5.48
C TYR A 163 25.04 -5.33 4.93
N LYS A 164 24.55 -4.32 5.68
CA LYS A 164 24.70 -2.90 5.35
C LYS A 164 26.18 -2.49 5.32
N THR A 165 26.94 -2.90 6.32
CA THR A 165 28.38 -2.60 6.42
C THR A 165 29.14 -3.21 5.24
N TYR A 166 28.83 -4.46 4.89
CA TYR A 166 29.40 -5.12 3.73
C TYR A 166 29.05 -4.38 2.43
N ALA A 167 27.78 -4.06 2.21
CA ALA A 167 27.31 -3.33 1.02
C ALA A 167 27.97 -1.94 0.91
N HIS A 168 28.20 -1.27 2.05
CA HIS A 168 28.90 0.02 2.10
C HIS A 168 30.37 -0.10 1.66
N GLY A 169 31.04 -1.20 1.99
CA GLY A 169 32.44 -1.46 1.62
C GLY A 169 32.65 -1.77 0.13
N LEU A 170 31.59 -2.09 -0.62
CA LEU A 170 31.68 -2.43 -2.04
C LEU A 170 31.94 -1.17 -2.89
N LYS A 171 33.00 -1.21 -3.71
CA LYS A 171 33.31 -0.10 -4.64
C LYS A 171 32.28 0.00 -5.77
N ASN A 172 31.85 -1.14 -6.32
CA ASN A 172 30.85 -1.23 -7.40
C ASN A 172 30.04 -2.52 -7.28
N ILE A 173 28.73 -2.43 -7.55
CA ILE A 173 27.82 -3.58 -7.64
C ILE A 173 27.53 -3.83 -9.12
N ARG A 174 28.44 -4.57 -9.79
CA ARG A 174 28.44 -4.67 -11.28
C ARG A 174 27.30 -5.50 -11.86
N LYS A 175 26.72 -6.42 -11.07
CA LYS A 175 25.67 -7.37 -11.52
C LYS A 175 24.31 -7.12 -10.86
N SER A 176 24.19 -6.03 -10.12
CA SER A 176 22.93 -5.60 -9.52
C SER A 176 22.06 -4.80 -10.51
N LYS A 177 20.78 -4.72 -10.21
CA LYS A 177 19.79 -3.90 -10.94
C LYS A 177 19.63 -2.51 -10.33
N CYS A 178 20.33 -2.21 -9.24
CA CYS A 178 20.27 -0.94 -8.53
C CYS A 178 21.69 -0.39 -8.27
N THR A 179 21.78 0.86 -7.96
CA THR A 179 22.99 1.52 -7.49
C THR A 179 23.29 1.13 -6.03
N ARG A 180 24.54 1.33 -5.61
CA ARG A 180 24.92 1.12 -4.21
C ARG A 180 24.12 2.03 -3.25
N ALA A 181 23.85 3.25 -3.65
CA ALA A 181 23.08 4.19 -2.82
C ALA A 181 21.64 3.70 -2.61
N GLU A 182 20.96 3.28 -3.67
CA GLU A 182 19.61 2.70 -3.59
C GLU A 182 19.58 1.42 -2.75
N LEU A 183 20.58 0.54 -2.88
CA LEU A 183 20.69 -0.65 -2.05
C LEU A 183 20.84 -0.30 -0.56
N LEU A 184 21.69 0.67 -0.23
CA LEU A 184 21.90 1.11 1.15
C LEU A 184 20.65 1.75 1.75
N GLU A 185 19.87 2.45 0.94
CA GLU A 185 18.57 3.02 1.33
C GLU A 185 17.55 1.91 1.64
N GLN A 186 17.43 0.90 0.76
CA GLN A 186 16.56 -0.26 0.98
C GLN A 186 16.94 -1.02 2.26
N ILE A 187 18.23 -1.23 2.51
CA ILE A 187 18.70 -1.89 3.73
C ILE A 187 18.42 -1.02 4.98
N SER A 188 18.55 0.30 4.87
CA SER A 188 18.23 1.21 5.97
C SER A 188 16.75 1.18 6.31
N THR A 189 15.89 1.13 5.29
CA THR A 189 14.44 0.97 5.45
C THR A 189 14.09 -0.38 6.10
N LEU A 190 14.84 -1.46 5.75
CA LEU A 190 14.65 -2.76 6.40
C LEU A 190 15.03 -2.72 7.89
N ILE A 191 16.09 -2.01 8.28
CA ILE A 191 16.45 -1.83 9.69
C ILE A 191 15.31 -1.13 10.45
N LEU A 192 14.74 -0.06 9.91
CA LEU A 192 13.59 0.62 10.51
C LEU A 192 12.37 -0.29 10.64
N ALA A 193 12.07 -1.08 9.60
CA ALA A 193 10.97 -2.04 9.65
C ALA A 193 11.16 -3.12 10.74
N ILE A 194 12.40 -3.54 11.01
CA ILE A 194 12.73 -4.49 12.09
C ILE A 194 12.54 -3.82 13.47
N GLU A 195 13.03 -2.61 13.64
CA GLU A 195 12.91 -1.85 14.89
C GLU A 195 11.44 -1.54 15.21
N GLU A 196 10.61 -1.28 14.19
CA GLU A 196 9.18 -1.06 14.31
C GLU A 196 8.34 -2.36 14.30
N LYS A 197 8.99 -3.54 14.20
CA LYS A 197 8.35 -4.87 14.18
C LYS A 197 7.30 -5.04 13.05
N GLN A 198 7.52 -4.42 11.90
CA GLN A 198 6.60 -4.45 10.76
C GLN A 198 6.86 -5.67 9.86
N VAL A 199 6.44 -6.87 10.28
CA VAL A 199 6.80 -8.15 9.68
C VAL A 199 6.48 -8.27 8.19
N ALA A 200 5.27 -7.85 7.78
CA ALA A 200 4.89 -7.91 6.36
C ALA A 200 5.78 -6.99 5.50
N TYR A 201 6.19 -5.85 6.06
CA TYR A 201 7.06 -4.90 5.38
C TYR A 201 8.51 -5.40 5.31
N MET A 202 9.00 -6.06 6.37
CA MET A 202 10.31 -6.75 6.34
C MET A 202 10.38 -7.75 5.19
N ALA A 203 9.37 -8.60 5.03
CA ALA A 203 9.33 -9.61 3.97
C ALA A 203 9.34 -8.97 2.56
N ALA A 204 8.54 -7.92 2.36
CA ALA A 204 8.52 -7.19 1.10
C ALA A 204 9.86 -6.52 0.77
N LEU A 205 10.52 -5.93 1.78
CA LEU A 205 11.83 -5.29 1.61
C LEU A 205 12.93 -6.31 1.30
N VAL A 206 12.94 -7.46 1.97
CA VAL A 206 13.91 -8.54 1.70
C VAL A 206 13.74 -9.05 0.28
N LEU A 207 12.51 -9.25 -0.18
CA LEU A 207 12.23 -9.63 -1.57
C LEU A 207 12.69 -8.53 -2.56
N GLY A 208 12.44 -7.26 -2.25
CA GLY A 208 12.90 -6.11 -3.03
C GLY A 208 14.42 -6.05 -3.14
N ILE A 209 15.12 -6.22 -2.02
CA ILE A 209 16.60 -6.28 -1.97
C ILE A 209 17.12 -7.45 -2.82
N LYS A 210 16.52 -8.64 -2.70
CA LYS A 210 16.87 -9.81 -3.50
C LYS A 210 16.77 -9.54 -5.01
N TYR A 211 15.69 -8.89 -5.43
CA TYR A 211 15.51 -8.50 -6.82
C TYR A 211 16.55 -7.46 -7.26
N SER A 212 16.85 -6.49 -6.40
CA SER A 212 17.79 -5.39 -6.65
C SER A 212 19.22 -5.85 -6.79
N ILE A 213 19.68 -6.77 -5.93
CA ILE A 213 21.06 -7.31 -6.00
C ILE A 213 21.31 -8.21 -7.23
N GLY A 214 20.25 -8.73 -7.85
CA GLY A 214 20.33 -9.51 -9.09
C GLY A 214 21.24 -10.75 -8.98
N LYS A 215 22.37 -10.75 -9.72
CA LYS A 215 23.32 -11.90 -9.80
C LYS A 215 24.60 -11.69 -8.95
N GLU A 216 24.59 -10.74 -8.02
CA GLU A 216 25.73 -10.55 -7.11
C GLU A 216 25.81 -11.69 -6.08
N LYS A 217 26.79 -12.59 -6.26
CA LYS A 217 26.88 -13.86 -5.51
C LYS A 217 27.05 -13.65 -4.00
N GLU A 218 27.94 -12.74 -3.59
CA GLU A 218 28.26 -12.54 -2.17
C GLU A 218 27.11 -11.83 -1.43
N LEU A 219 26.47 -10.83 -2.07
CA LEU A 219 25.30 -10.19 -1.53
C LEU A 219 24.12 -11.18 -1.42
N GLY A 220 23.93 -12.04 -2.45
CA GLY A 220 22.91 -13.08 -2.44
C GLY A 220 23.13 -14.10 -1.33
N ARG A 221 24.37 -14.57 -1.13
CA ARG A 221 24.69 -15.54 -0.07
C ARG A 221 24.39 -15.01 1.33
N ARG A 222 24.74 -13.75 1.61
CA ARG A 222 24.47 -13.10 2.90
C ARG A 222 23.00 -12.83 3.12
N LEU A 223 22.24 -12.59 2.05
CA LEU A 223 20.80 -12.35 2.12
C LEU A 223 20.01 -13.62 2.50
N ILE A 224 20.52 -14.82 2.19
CA ILE A 224 19.84 -16.10 2.49
C ILE A 224 19.56 -16.24 3.99
N GLU A 225 20.51 -15.95 4.86
CA GLU A 225 20.29 -16.02 6.32
C GLU A 225 19.23 -15.03 6.80
N ILE A 226 19.19 -13.85 6.21
CA ILE A 226 18.16 -12.83 6.49
C ILE A 226 16.78 -13.33 6.05
N GLU A 227 16.68 -13.92 4.84
CA GLU A 227 15.46 -14.52 4.31
C GLU A 227 14.94 -15.65 5.22
N GLU A 228 15.83 -16.54 5.68
CA GLU A 228 15.44 -17.65 6.56
C GLU A 228 14.87 -17.16 7.89
N ILE A 229 15.46 -16.12 8.49
CA ILE A 229 14.94 -15.58 9.75
C ILE A 229 13.61 -14.86 9.54
N VAL A 230 13.48 -14.08 8.48
CA VAL A 230 12.21 -13.40 8.15
C VAL A 230 11.11 -14.43 7.88
N SER A 231 11.42 -15.54 7.18
CA SER A 231 10.48 -16.64 6.97
C SER A 231 10.04 -17.28 8.29
N LYS A 232 10.97 -17.55 9.23
CA LYS A 232 10.62 -18.07 10.56
C LYS A 232 9.72 -17.12 11.35
N ILE A 233 9.95 -15.82 11.27
CA ILE A 233 9.12 -14.80 11.90
C ILE A 233 7.71 -14.80 11.27
N LEU A 234 7.59 -14.94 9.95
CA LEU A 234 6.30 -15.08 9.26
C LEU A 234 5.54 -16.34 9.67
N ASP A 235 6.25 -17.48 9.77
CA ASP A 235 5.65 -18.76 10.17
C ASP A 235 5.16 -18.75 11.64
N GLN A 236 5.88 -18.07 12.53
CA GLN A 236 5.42 -17.85 13.91
C GLN A 236 4.16 -16.99 13.94
N ARG A 237 4.07 -15.97 13.08
CA ARG A 237 2.88 -15.14 12.93
C ARG A 237 1.66 -15.95 12.46
N ALA A 238 1.87 -16.83 11.47
CA ALA A 238 0.79 -17.68 10.95
C ALA A 238 0.24 -18.67 12.00
N LYS A 239 1.13 -19.19 12.87
CA LYS A 239 0.74 -20.11 13.96
C LYS A 239 0.04 -19.43 15.13
N ASN A 240 0.34 -18.15 15.39
CA ASN A 240 -0.24 -17.40 16.50
C ASN A 240 -1.51 -16.62 16.09
N GLY A 241 -1.89 -16.66 14.82
CA GLY A 241 -3.06 -15.98 14.26
C GLY A 241 -4.25 -16.89 13.96
N GLU A 242 -4.15 -18.19 14.33
CA GLU A 242 -5.27 -19.11 14.46
C GLU A 242 -5.74 -19.08 15.93
#